data_16697d71fe691554e66bbc81ac158740
#
_entry.id   16697d71fe691554e66bbc81ac158740
#
_cell.length_a   1.000
_cell.length_b   1.000
_cell.length_c   1.000
_cell.angle_alpha   90.00
_cell.angle_beta   90.00
_cell.angle_gamma   90.00
#
_symmetry.space_group_name_H-M   'P 1'
#
loop_
_entity.id
_entity.type
_entity.pdbx_description
1 polymer ?
#
loop_
_entity_poly.entity_id
_entity_poly.type
_entity_poly.pdbx_seq_one_letter_code
_entity_poly.pdbx_strand_id
1 'polypeptide(L)'
;MNKRKEISPTVDKPASKIRNITKSPLMKPEMDSGTECDIGSPTNIRNMLLERITNLTTSIDPQDLRDKVHLDKKPRDWVPELAQYLETKWQNEIKNVTEFFGTVTAKLANDLVQAKQEIRDLKIQMSQQTSINAHLRHQQTEADMYEKRLNLIFTGIDESPQENLGNWFNDLCENTLKLDDSIELNDIMRLGRVRHDDRIPTRKRPILVKLAYMKDKQKIMKERRNLTDTGIFMNEDYPVEVQKARRKLIPIAKEIRRHSYKAYLNKDTLSVHGNGKFGPIHLESLHVNDLDRLPIELRDGSRWFDDSIYFFGESCPASNFKECNFEYKDAIYPNIEKVIFEECADFFDDKRTLKEIRQMSDPRQIKWKGKGIKGYNVERWKPEIKKRILPALVQKFSQNQTLKNWLKATGSRTLIEAAGENEKVWGCGVHLNDDEINECDKQGLNYQGEMLMEVRHQLFGTPAAVQITETEIPLSQGFSTSIDTDTKF
;
A
#
# COMPACT_ATOMS: atom_id res chain seq x y z
N MET A 1 34.08 -32.06 -65.37
CA MET A 1 34.21 -33.18 -64.44
C MET A 1 34.25 -32.59 -63.04
N ASN A 2 33.42 -33.08 -62.18
CA ASN A 2 33.32 -32.87 -60.73
C ASN A 2 33.11 -31.43 -60.18
N LYS A 3 31.82 -31.09 -60.03
CA LYS A 3 31.29 -30.01 -59.19
C LYS A 3 31.40 -30.43 -57.71
N ARG A 4 32.16 -29.70 -56.90
CA ARG A 4 32.07 -29.76 -55.45
C ARG A 4 30.95 -28.82 -55.01
N LYS A 5 29.92 -29.37 -54.37
CA LYS A 5 28.89 -28.60 -53.62
C LYS A 5 29.50 -28.14 -52.31
N GLU A 6 29.55 -26.84 -52.08
CA GLU A 6 29.77 -26.25 -50.76
C GLU A 6 28.48 -26.35 -49.94
N ILE A 7 28.54 -26.99 -48.78
CA ILE A 7 27.50 -27.08 -47.80
C ILE A 7 27.79 -25.97 -46.79
N SER A 8 27.00 -24.92 -46.74
CA SER A 8 27.00 -23.94 -45.68
C SER A 8 26.23 -24.48 -44.47
N PRO A 9 26.74 -24.33 -43.25
CA PRO A 9 26.03 -24.76 -42.06
C PRO A 9 24.94 -23.72 -41.72
N THR A 10 23.71 -24.20 -41.71
CA THR A 10 22.57 -23.47 -41.16
C THR A 10 22.68 -23.43 -39.64
N VAL A 11 22.90 -22.25 -39.08
CA VAL A 11 22.82 -21.98 -37.66
C VAL A 11 21.35 -21.90 -37.29
N ASP A 12 20.82 -22.91 -36.63
CA ASP A 12 19.50 -22.90 -36.01
C ASP A 12 19.46 -21.88 -34.89
N LYS A 13 18.63 -20.86 -35.06
CA LYS A 13 18.24 -19.94 -34.01
C LYS A 13 17.27 -20.67 -33.06
N PRO A 14 17.50 -20.70 -31.75
CA PRO A 14 16.50 -21.20 -30.83
C PRO A 14 15.34 -20.20 -30.78
N ALA A 15 14.19 -20.63 -31.28
CA ALA A 15 12.93 -19.95 -31.13
C ALA A 15 12.56 -19.87 -29.65
N SER A 16 12.55 -18.67 -29.11
CA SER A 16 12.03 -18.37 -27.78
C SER A 16 10.51 -18.55 -27.77
N LYS A 17 10.05 -19.75 -27.55
CA LYS A 17 8.68 -20.05 -27.11
C LYS A 17 8.58 -19.76 -25.63
N ILE A 18 8.33 -18.52 -25.25
CA ILE A 18 7.73 -18.21 -23.96
C ILE A 18 6.30 -18.73 -24.03
N ARG A 19 6.10 -19.94 -23.54
CA ARG A 19 4.77 -20.47 -23.27
C ARG A 19 4.17 -19.62 -22.16
N ASN A 20 3.06 -18.97 -22.48
CA ASN A 20 2.12 -18.51 -21.48
C ASN A 20 1.86 -19.64 -20.49
N ILE A 21 2.31 -19.45 -19.26
CA ILE A 21 1.87 -20.26 -18.13
C ILE A 21 0.45 -19.80 -17.87
N THR A 22 -0.47 -20.43 -18.57
CA THR A 22 -1.89 -20.40 -18.24
C THR A 22 -2.04 -20.92 -16.83
N LYS A 23 -2.79 -20.18 -16.05
CA LYS A 23 -3.28 -20.52 -14.71
C LYS A 23 -3.64 -22.00 -14.66
N SER A 24 -2.89 -22.79 -13.91
CA SER A 24 -3.35 -24.10 -13.47
C SER A 24 -4.59 -23.87 -12.60
N PRO A 25 -5.71 -24.55 -12.88
CA PRO A 25 -6.84 -24.51 -11.96
C PRO A 25 -6.35 -25.12 -10.64
N LEU A 26 -6.62 -24.44 -9.53
CA LEU A 26 -6.58 -25.07 -8.22
C LEU A 26 -7.39 -26.34 -8.31
N MET A 27 -6.73 -27.49 -8.28
CA MET A 27 -7.38 -28.78 -8.07
C MET A 27 -8.17 -28.65 -6.78
N LYS A 28 -9.48 -28.63 -6.90
CA LYS A 28 -10.37 -28.97 -5.81
C LYS A 28 -10.04 -30.43 -5.47
N PRO A 29 -9.80 -30.77 -4.20
CA PRO A 29 -9.74 -32.17 -3.84
C PRO A 29 -11.11 -32.76 -4.23
N GLU A 30 -11.10 -33.78 -5.10
CA GLU A 30 -12.25 -34.63 -5.33
C GLU A 30 -12.60 -35.26 -3.98
N MET A 31 -13.71 -34.86 -3.42
CA MET A 31 -14.32 -35.54 -2.28
C MET A 31 -14.85 -36.85 -2.82
N ASP A 32 -14.20 -37.93 -2.43
CA ASP A 32 -14.69 -39.28 -2.58
C ASP A 32 -16.07 -39.37 -1.88
N SER A 33 -17.08 -39.77 -2.65
CA SER A 33 -18.45 -39.88 -2.16
C SER A 33 -18.65 -41.18 -1.36
N GLY A 34 -17.96 -41.24 -0.22
CA GLY A 34 -18.27 -42.18 0.84
C GLY A 34 -19.29 -41.54 1.78
N THR A 35 -20.41 -42.16 1.96
CA THR A 35 -21.50 -41.80 2.89
C THR A 35 -20.99 -41.80 4.34
N GLU A 36 -20.14 -40.85 4.72
CA GLU A 36 -19.96 -40.45 6.11
C GLU A 36 -21.01 -39.38 6.41
N CYS A 37 -21.93 -39.68 7.30
CA CYS A 37 -22.83 -38.69 7.86
C CYS A 37 -22.01 -37.51 8.38
N ASP A 38 -22.09 -36.36 7.69
CA ASP A 38 -21.45 -35.14 8.09
C ASP A 38 -22.05 -34.60 9.39
N ILE A 39 -21.54 -35.13 10.51
CA ILE A 39 -21.95 -34.77 11.88
C ILE A 39 -21.51 -33.29 12.18
N GLY A 40 -20.70 -32.68 11.31
CA GLY A 40 -20.04 -31.40 11.58
C GLY A 40 -20.85 -30.14 11.24
N SER A 41 -21.94 -30.23 10.50
CA SER A 41 -22.76 -29.05 10.20
C SER A 41 -23.64 -28.66 11.40
N PRO A 42 -23.67 -27.37 11.83
CA PRO A 42 -24.55 -26.89 12.90
C PRO A 42 -26.04 -27.27 12.67
N THR A 43 -26.46 -27.33 11.41
CA THR A 43 -27.81 -27.70 11.01
C THR A 43 -28.08 -29.18 11.26
N ASN A 44 -27.12 -30.05 10.97
CA ASN A 44 -27.24 -31.50 11.20
C ASN A 44 -27.23 -31.82 12.70
N ILE A 45 -26.39 -31.19 13.48
CA ILE A 45 -26.38 -31.33 14.95
C ILE A 45 -27.73 -30.90 15.52
N ARG A 46 -28.27 -29.76 15.08
CA ARG A 46 -29.60 -29.27 15.49
C ARG A 46 -30.72 -30.26 15.14
N ASN A 47 -30.73 -30.79 13.94
CA ASN A 47 -31.74 -31.75 13.49
C ASN A 47 -31.67 -33.07 14.27
N MET A 48 -30.49 -33.60 14.50
CA MET A 48 -30.30 -34.80 15.33
C MET A 48 -30.74 -34.59 16.77
N LEU A 49 -30.52 -33.40 17.35
CA LEU A 49 -31.00 -33.05 18.69
C LEU A 49 -32.51 -32.93 18.73
N LEU A 50 -33.13 -32.29 17.74
CA LEU A 50 -34.58 -32.17 17.63
C LEU A 50 -35.24 -33.57 17.49
N GLU A 51 -34.66 -34.42 16.66
CA GLU A 51 -35.14 -35.81 16.50
C GLU A 51 -35.06 -36.60 17.81
N ARG A 52 -33.94 -36.50 18.55
CA ARG A 52 -33.79 -37.15 19.86
C ARG A 52 -34.75 -36.58 20.90
N ILE A 53 -34.95 -35.27 20.95
CA ILE A 53 -35.92 -34.62 21.86
C ILE A 53 -37.36 -35.08 21.51
N THR A 54 -37.71 -35.20 20.22
CA THR A 54 -39.00 -35.69 19.77
C THR A 54 -39.17 -37.15 20.16
N ASN A 55 -38.12 -37.97 20.01
CA ASN A 55 -38.15 -39.37 20.42
C ASN A 55 -38.30 -39.54 21.94
N LEU A 56 -37.76 -38.63 22.77
CA LEU A 56 -37.99 -38.58 24.22
C LEU A 56 -39.47 -38.44 24.59
N THR A 57 -40.23 -37.66 23.80
CA THR A 57 -41.65 -37.41 24.08
C THR A 57 -42.58 -38.49 23.52
N THR A 58 -42.09 -39.31 22.57
CA THR A 58 -42.89 -40.35 21.87
C THR A 58 -42.52 -41.79 22.27
N SER A 59 -41.45 -42.00 23.06
CA SER A 59 -40.84 -43.32 23.26
C SER A 59 -41.35 -44.10 24.48
N ILE A 60 -42.49 -43.75 25.01
CA ILE A 60 -43.18 -44.65 25.99
C ILE A 60 -43.91 -45.69 25.18
N ASP A 61 -43.31 -46.87 25.03
CA ASP A 61 -43.99 -48.01 24.45
C ASP A 61 -45.13 -48.43 25.39
N PRO A 62 -46.41 -48.38 24.93
CA PRO A 62 -47.54 -48.73 25.76
C PRO A 62 -47.51 -50.17 26.28
N GLN A 63 -46.79 -51.08 25.56
CA GLN A 63 -46.67 -52.47 25.98
C GLN A 63 -45.65 -52.64 27.11
N ASP A 64 -44.43 -52.01 26.92
CA ASP A 64 -43.36 -51.96 27.94
C ASP A 64 -43.85 -51.30 29.25
N LEU A 65 -44.72 -50.28 29.14
CA LEU A 65 -45.31 -49.62 30.28
C LEU A 65 -46.27 -50.57 31.00
N ARG A 66 -47.14 -51.33 30.28
CA ARG A 66 -48.10 -52.31 30.89
C ARG A 66 -47.38 -53.47 31.54
N ASP A 67 -46.28 -53.94 30.99
CA ASP A 67 -45.49 -55.03 31.49
C ASP A 67 -44.73 -54.70 32.80
N LYS A 68 -44.40 -53.42 32.99
CA LYS A 68 -43.57 -52.91 34.14
C LYS A 68 -44.40 -52.17 35.19
N VAL A 69 -45.59 -51.69 34.85
CA VAL A 69 -46.49 -50.93 35.73
C VAL A 69 -47.81 -51.57 35.77
N HIS A 70 -48.20 -52.16 36.92
CA HIS A 70 -49.43 -52.88 37.11
C HIS A 70 -50.63 -51.92 37.31
N LEU A 71 -51.13 -51.33 36.23
CA LEU A 71 -52.14 -50.28 36.19
C LEU A 71 -53.57 -50.80 36.66
N ASP A 72 -53.74 -52.09 36.77
CA ASP A 72 -54.91 -52.78 37.28
C ASP A 72 -55.05 -52.73 38.80
N LYS A 73 -54.00 -52.39 39.52
CA LYS A 73 -53.95 -52.20 40.96
C LYS A 73 -54.51 -50.82 41.37
N LYS A 74 -54.70 -50.65 42.71
CA LYS A 74 -55.06 -49.31 43.24
C LYS A 74 -54.02 -48.29 42.97
N PRO A 75 -54.35 -46.99 42.73
CA PRO A 75 -53.41 -45.95 42.40
C PRO A 75 -52.19 -45.80 43.35
N ARG A 76 -52.38 -46.03 44.64
CA ARG A 76 -51.30 -45.99 45.65
C ARG A 76 -50.21 -47.05 45.38
N ASP A 77 -50.52 -48.11 44.69
CA ASP A 77 -49.60 -49.24 44.47
C ASP A 77 -48.89 -49.15 43.16
N TRP A 78 -49.50 -48.62 42.08
CA TRP A 78 -48.84 -48.45 40.76
C TRP A 78 -48.16 -47.07 40.53
N VAL A 79 -48.52 -46.03 41.26
CA VAL A 79 -47.91 -44.72 41.13
C VAL A 79 -46.45 -44.79 41.42
N PRO A 80 -45.91 -45.46 42.45
CA PRO A 80 -44.43 -45.60 42.64
C PRO A 80 -43.79 -46.42 41.52
N GLU A 81 -44.48 -47.50 41.02
CA GLU A 81 -43.95 -48.29 39.88
C GLU A 81 -43.83 -47.44 38.61
N LEU A 82 -44.79 -46.60 38.31
CA LEU A 82 -44.75 -45.66 37.21
C LEU A 82 -43.61 -44.61 37.37
N ALA A 83 -43.48 -44.05 38.56
CA ALA A 83 -42.42 -43.07 38.83
C ALA A 83 -41.05 -43.70 38.64
N GLN A 84 -40.79 -44.90 39.13
CA GLN A 84 -39.57 -45.64 38.96
C GLN A 84 -39.26 -45.95 37.47
N TYR A 85 -40.33 -46.39 36.72
CA TYR A 85 -40.20 -46.64 35.29
C TYR A 85 -39.81 -45.39 34.51
N LEU A 86 -40.46 -44.26 34.75
CA LEU A 86 -40.17 -42.98 34.09
C LEU A 86 -38.80 -42.50 34.45
N GLU A 87 -38.40 -42.57 35.72
CA GLU A 87 -37.07 -42.16 36.15
C GLU A 87 -35.98 -42.99 35.47
N THR A 88 -36.14 -44.32 35.38
CA THR A 88 -35.20 -45.19 34.71
C THR A 88 -35.06 -44.85 33.23
N LYS A 89 -36.19 -44.60 32.54
CA LYS A 89 -36.16 -44.15 31.13
C LYS A 89 -35.44 -42.82 30.94
N TRP A 90 -35.75 -41.85 31.82
CA TRP A 90 -35.12 -40.54 31.76
C TRP A 90 -33.60 -40.61 32.02
N GLN A 91 -33.17 -41.37 33.01
CA GLN A 91 -31.74 -41.54 33.31
C GLN A 91 -30.98 -42.17 32.11
N ASN A 92 -31.56 -43.14 31.44
CA ASN A 92 -30.96 -43.75 30.24
C ASN A 92 -30.87 -42.75 29.09
N GLU A 93 -31.91 -41.93 28.86
CA GLU A 93 -31.89 -40.95 27.80
C GLU A 93 -30.89 -39.78 28.10
N ILE A 94 -30.82 -39.33 29.34
CA ILE A 94 -29.80 -38.34 29.76
C ILE A 94 -28.42 -38.90 29.52
N LYS A 95 -28.16 -40.18 29.84
CA LYS A 95 -26.90 -40.85 29.59
C LYS A 95 -26.55 -40.85 28.08
N ASN A 96 -27.51 -41.26 27.24
CA ASN A 96 -27.32 -41.31 25.77
C ASN A 96 -27.04 -39.93 25.18
N VAL A 97 -27.76 -38.90 25.63
CA VAL A 97 -27.52 -37.50 25.21
C VAL A 97 -26.15 -37.01 25.66
N THR A 98 -25.74 -37.32 26.89
CA THR A 98 -24.45 -36.93 27.43
C THR A 98 -23.29 -37.58 26.65
N GLU A 99 -23.39 -38.88 26.34
CA GLU A 99 -22.41 -39.61 25.53
C GLU A 99 -22.32 -39.05 24.11
N PHE A 100 -23.47 -38.71 23.49
CA PHE A 100 -23.49 -38.05 22.18
C PHE A 100 -22.75 -36.70 22.21
N PHE A 101 -23.05 -35.83 23.17
CA PHE A 101 -22.36 -34.54 23.30
C PHE A 101 -20.87 -34.73 23.55
N GLY A 102 -20.51 -35.70 24.39
CA GLY A 102 -19.08 -36.04 24.61
C GLY A 102 -18.36 -36.40 23.31
N THR A 103 -18.97 -37.21 22.46
CA THR A 103 -18.40 -37.62 21.17
C THR A 103 -18.28 -36.45 20.20
N VAL A 104 -19.33 -35.64 20.07
CA VAL A 104 -19.32 -34.45 19.20
C VAL A 104 -18.25 -33.44 19.67
N THR A 105 -18.16 -33.18 20.97
CA THR A 105 -17.18 -32.24 21.53
C THR A 105 -15.75 -32.74 21.31
N ALA A 106 -15.49 -34.03 21.49
CA ALA A 106 -14.17 -34.61 21.24
C ALA A 106 -13.78 -34.50 19.75
N LYS A 107 -14.70 -34.76 18.82
CA LYS A 107 -14.45 -34.58 17.38
C LYS A 107 -14.12 -33.12 17.06
N LEU A 108 -14.96 -32.17 17.50
CA LEU A 108 -14.72 -30.72 17.27
C LEU A 108 -13.38 -30.25 17.85
N ALA A 109 -13.00 -30.76 19.02
CA ALA A 109 -11.70 -30.43 19.62
C ALA A 109 -10.54 -30.92 18.76
N ASN A 110 -10.62 -32.13 18.22
CA ASN A 110 -9.61 -32.69 17.33
C ASN A 110 -9.53 -31.92 16.00
N ASP A 111 -10.68 -31.61 15.38
CA ASP A 111 -10.73 -30.83 14.13
C ASP A 111 -10.12 -29.42 14.33
N LEU A 112 -10.38 -28.80 15.49
CA LEU A 112 -9.79 -27.51 15.85
C LEU A 112 -8.27 -27.58 16.01
N VAL A 113 -7.75 -28.66 16.63
CA VAL A 113 -6.30 -28.86 16.77
C VAL A 113 -5.65 -29.06 15.41
N GLN A 114 -6.26 -29.87 14.55
CA GLN A 114 -5.77 -30.11 13.18
C GLN A 114 -5.77 -28.80 12.36
N ALA A 115 -6.87 -28.05 12.34
CA ALA A 115 -6.96 -26.79 11.63
C ALA A 115 -5.91 -25.75 12.12
N LYS A 116 -5.67 -25.71 13.44
CA LYS A 116 -4.61 -24.85 14.00
C LYS A 116 -3.21 -25.27 13.55
N GLN A 117 -2.97 -26.57 13.36
CA GLN A 117 -1.69 -27.06 12.85
C GLN A 117 -1.52 -26.68 11.37
N GLU A 118 -2.52 -26.92 10.54
CA GLU A 118 -2.52 -26.54 9.12
C GLU A 118 -2.28 -25.03 8.93
N ILE A 119 -2.92 -24.18 9.74
CA ILE A 119 -2.68 -22.73 9.73
C ILE A 119 -1.22 -22.39 10.07
N ARG A 120 -0.60 -23.10 11.02
CA ARG A 120 0.83 -22.90 11.33
C ARG A 120 1.71 -23.27 10.15
N ASP A 121 1.46 -24.41 9.53
CA ASP A 121 2.25 -24.92 8.42
C ASP A 121 2.12 -24.02 7.19
N LEU A 122 0.90 -23.57 6.87
CA LEU A 122 0.65 -22.59 5.80
C LEU A 122 1.35 -21.26 6.05
N LYS A 123 1.39 -20.76 7.30
CA LYS A 123 2.14 -19.55 7.63
C LYS A 123 3.64 -19.71 7.41
N ILE A 124 4.21 -20.86 7.75
CA ILE A 124 5.63 -21.16 7.50
C ILE A 124 5.90 -21.20 6.00
N GLN A 125 5.10 -21.92 5.23
CA GLN A 125 5.23 -21.99 3.76
C GLN A 125 5.10 -20.62 3.12
N MET A 126 4.13 -19.81 3.55
CA MET A 126 3.94 -18.45 3.04
C MET A 126 5.14 -17.54 3.36
N SER A 127 5.75 -17.68 4.54
CA SER A 127 6.97 -16.95 4.90
C SER A 127 8.14 -17.35 4.01
N GLN A 128 8.35 -18.66 3.80
CA GLN A 128 9.40 -19.19 2.92
C GLN A 128 9.20 -18.71 1.47
N GLN A 129 7.97 -18.81 0.95
CA GLN A 129 7.66 -18.36 -0.41
C GLN A 129 7.87 -16.86 -0.58
N THR A 130 7.54 -16.07 0.44
CA THR A 130 7.77 -14.61 0.45
C THR A 130 9.27 -14.31 0.37
N SER A 131 10.09 -15.02 1.12
CA SER A 131 11.56 -14.86 1.08
C SER A 131 12.14 -15.24 -0.29
N ILE A 132 11.71 -16.37 -0.87
CA ILE A 132 12.14 -16.79 -2.22
C ILE A 132 11.74 -15.75 -3.27
N ASN A 133 10.50 -15.26 -3.22
CA ASN A 133 10.01 -14.25 -4.15
C ASN A 133 10.77 -12.92 -4.00
N ALA A 134 11.14 -12.52 -2.79
CA ALA A 134 11.97 -11.33 -2.56
C ALA A 134 13.36 -11.50 -3.18
N HIS A 135 13.98 -12.67 -3.01
CA HIS A 135 15.29 -12.98 -3.61
C HIS A 135 15.23 -12.97 -5.14
N LEU A 136 14.23 -13.63 -5.75
CA LEU A 136 14.05 -13.64 -7.21
C LEU A 136 13.83 -12.25 -7.79
N ARG A 137 13.02 -11.42 -7.11
CA ARG A 137 12.82 -10.01 -7.52
C ARG A 137 14.11 -9.20 -7.44
N HIS A 138 14.92 -9.42 -6.42
CA HIS A 138 16.21 -8.76 -6.31
C HIS A 138 17.14 -9.16 -7.46
N GLN A 139 17.27 -10.46 -7.76
CA GLN A 139 18.06 -10.94 -8.89
C GLN A 139 17.58 -10.39 -10.23
N GLN A 140 16.26 -10.35 -10.45
CA GLN A 140 15.69 -9.76 -11.66
C GLN A 140 16.00 -8.26 -11.75
N THR A 141 15.89 -7.52 -10.64
CA THR A 141 16.21 -6.08 -10.61
C THR A 141 17.67 -5.84 -10.94
N GLU A 142 18.61 -6.65 -10.43
CA GLU A 142 20.03 -6.56 -10.76
C GLU A 142 20.32 -6.87 -12.23
N ALA A 143 19.67 -7.89 -12.80
CA ALA A 143 19.78 -8.21 -14.22
C ALA A 143 19.25 -7.07 -15.10
N ASP A 144 18.07 -6.53 -14.77
CA ASP A 144 17.48 -5.38 -15.47
C ASP A 144 18.36 -4.13 -15.35
N MET A 145 19.00 -3.91 -14.18
CA MET A 145 19.96 -2.82 -13.98
C MET A 145 21.19 -2.98 -14.87
N TYR A 146 21.70 -4.20 -15.01
CA TYR A 146 22.84 -4.47 -15.89
C TYR A 146 22.48 -4.26 -17.37
N GLU A 147 21.33 -4.72 -17.80
CA GLU A 147 20.85 -4.54 -19.18
C GLU A 147 20.66 -3.05 -19.51
N LYS A 148 20.08 -2.28 -18.58
CA LYS A 148 19.79 -0.86 -18.77
C LYS A 148 20.95 0.08 -18.44
N ARG A 149 22.10 -0.44 -18.03
CA ARG A 149 23.23 0.38 -17.53
C ARG A 149 23.75 1.42 -18.53
N LEU A 150 23.59 1.19 -19.83
CA LEU A 150 24.01 2.09 -20.91
C LEU A 150 22.90 2.99 -21.44
N ASN A 151 21.70 2.86 -20.90
CA ASN A 151 20.53 3.60 -21.35
C ASN A 151 20.44 4.96 -20.68
N LEU A 152 20.00 5.97 -21.46
CA LEU A 152 19.58 7.29 -20.98
C LEU A 152 18.18 7.60 -21.52
N ILE A 153 17.39 8.29 -20.71
CA ILE A 153 16.05 8.74 -21.08
C ILE A 153 16.02 10.25 -21.09
N PHE A 154 15.67 10.84 -22.23
CA PHE A 154 15.49 12.27 -22.40
C PHE A 154 14.00 12.62 -22.51
N THR A 155 13.63 13.71 -21.83
CA THR A 155 12.24 14.23 -21.84
C THR A 155 12.25 15.74 -22.12
N GLY A 156 11.12 16.30 -22.53
CA GLY A 156 11.00 17.72 -22.85
C GLY A 156 11.13 18.04 -24.34
N ILE A 157 11.42 17.05 -25.19
CA ILE A 157 11.72 17.23 -26.62
C ILE A 157 10.43 17.13 -27.44
N ASP A 158 10.15 18.12 -28.28
CA ASP A 158 9.00 18.14 -29.20
C ASP A 158 9.07 17.00 -30.19
N GLU A 159 7.89 16.51 -30.62
CA GLU A 159 7.77 15.47 -31.63
C GLU A 159 7.48 16.07 -33.00
N SER A 160 8.18 15.58 -34.03
CA SER A 160 7.89 15.92 -35.44
C SER A 160 7.65 14.64 -36.23
N PRO A 161 6.68 14.62 -37.15
CA PRO A 161 6.39 13.44 -37.97
C PRO A 161 7.58 12.92 -38.81
N GLN A 162 8.57 13.77 -39.09
CA GLN A 162 9.76 13.44 -39.90
C GLN A 162 11.06 13.59 -39.06
N GLU A 163 10.98 13.44 -37.72
CA GLU A 163 12.15 13.59 -36.90
C GLU A 163 13.22 12.52 -37.16
N ASN A 164 14.49 12.97 -37.21
CA ASN A 164 15.65 12.09 -37.15
C ASN A 164 16.28 12.16 -35.78
N LEU A 165 15.99 11.17 -34.95
CA LEU A 165 16.46 11.13 -33.56
C LEU A 165 17.98 11.04 -33.45
N GLY A 166 18.67 10.39 -34.43
CA GLY A 166 20.10 10.32 -34.48
C GLY A 166 20.73 11.72 -34.69
N ASN A 167 20.22 12.47 -35.66
CA ASN A 167 20.68 13.85 -35.90
C ASN A 167 20.38 14.75 -34.70
N TRP A 168 19.20 14.64 -34.11
CA TRP A 168 18.86 15.35 -32.87
C TRP A 168 19.86 15.07 -31.74
N PHE A 169 20.22 13.80 -31.54
CA PHE A 169 21.14 13.43 -30.47
C PHE A 169 22.54 13.91 -30.72
N ASN A 170 23.04 13.89 -31.97
CA ASN A 170 24.33 14.44 -32.34
C ASN A 170 24.38 15.96 -32.09
N ASP A 171 23.34 16.69 -32.53
CA ASP A 171 23.22 18.13 -32.27
C ASP A 171 23.22 18.45 -30.76
N LEU A 172 22.49 17.65 -29.97
CA LEU A 172 22.49 17.77 -28.51
C LEU A 172 23.90 17.56 -27.91
N CYS A 173 24.65 16.58 -28.39
CA CYS A 173 26.00 16.29 -27.92
C CYS A 173 26.99 17.42 -28.27
N GLU A 174 26.96 17.89 -29.51
CA GLU A 174 27.87 18.91 -30.03
C GLU A 174 27.52 20.30 -29.48
N ASN A 175 26.27 20.74 -29.66
CA ASN A 175 25.90 22.14 -29.43
C ASN A 175 25.46 22.41 -27.98
N THR A 176 24.80 21.44 -27.32
CA THR A 176 24.28 21.61 -25.94
C THR A 176 25.23 21.06 -24.90
N LEU A 177 25.62 19.81 -25.01
CA LEU A 177 26.51 19.14 -24.06
C LEU A 177 27.98 19.52 -24.26
N LYS A 178 28.33 20.08 -25.44
CA LYS A 178 29.70 20.52 -25.80
C LYS A 178 30.71 19.37 -25.69
N LEU A 179 30.35 18.22 -26.25
CA LEU A 179 31.22 17.06 -26.32
C LEU A 179 32.02 17.08 -27.61
N ASP A 180 33.35 17.02 -27.51
CA ASP A 180 34.27 17.09 -28.65
C ASP A 180 34.36 15.76 -29.42
N ASP A 181 33.96 14.64 -28.82
CA ASP A 181 34.04 13.31 -29.41
C ASP A 181 32.68 12.85 -29.93
N SER A 182 32.68 12.09 -31.02
CA SER A 182 31.47 11.40 -31.50
C SER A 182 31.08 10.33 -30.53
N ILE A 183 29.76 10.29 -30.19
CA ILE A 183 29.17 9.31 -29.32
C ILE A 183 28.54 8.19 -30.11
N GLU A 184 28.94 6.94 -29.85
CA GLU A 184 28.43 5.79 -30.57
C GLU A 184 27.16 5.28 -29.92
N LEU A 185 26.11 5.08 -30.76
CA LEU A 185 24.79 4.60 -30.35
C LEU A 185 24.56 3.16 -30.79
N ASN A 186 23.97 2.35 -29.91
CA ASN A 186 23.40 1.06 -30.29
C ASN A 186 21.98 1.23 -30.84
N ASP A 187 21.19 2.15 -30.25
CA ASP A 187 19.80 2.33 -30.62
C ASP A 187 19.28 3.67 -30.07
N ILE A 188 18.28 4.25 -30.73
CA ILE A 188 17.56 5.44 -30.27
C ILE A 188 16.11 5.41 -30.73
N MET A 189 15.16 5.62 -29.78
CA MET A 189 13.75 5.53 -30.08
C MET A 189 12.86 6.35 -29.13
N ARG A 190 11.66 6.72 -29.58
CA ARG A 190 10.60 7.25 -28.71
C ARG A 190 9.91 6.15 -27.92
N LEU A 191 9.75 6.36 -26.61
CA LEU A 191 9.05 5.44 -25.72
C LEU A 191 7.53 5.69 -25.72
N GLY A 192 6.75 4.61 -25.79
CA GLY A 192 5.30 4.65 -25.70
C GLY A 192 4.60 4.74 -27.07
N ARG A 193 3.28 4.60 -27.05
CA ARG A 193 2.43 4.62 -28.26
C ARG A 193 2.10 6.06 -28.66
N VAL A 194 2.04 6.35 -29.94
CA VAL A 194 1.45 7.58 -30.48
C VAL A 194 -0.03 7.61 -30.11
N ARG A 195 -0.48 8.69 -29.46
CA ARG A 195 -1.90 8.90 -29.16
C ARG A 195 -2.43 9.95 -30.13
N HIS A 196 -3.43 9.57 -30.90
CA HIS A 196 -4.17 10.45 -31.80
C HIS A 196 -5.44 11.02 -31.15
N ASP A 197 -5.35 11.41 -29.86
CA ASP A 197 -6.49 12.01 -29.17
C ASP A 197 -6.28 13.53 -29.10
N ASP A 198 -6.98 14.26 -29.95
CA ASP A 198 -6.92 15.73 -30.07
C ASP A 198 -7.40 16.49 -28.83
N ARG A 199 -7.92 15.79 -27.81
CA ARG A 199 -8.48 16.39 -26.59
C ARG A 199 -7.48 16.56 -25.45
N ILE A 200 -6.27 16.02 -25.55
CA ILE A 200 -5.23 16.10 -24.54
C ILE A 200 -4.01 16.73 -25.19
N PRO A 201 -3.40 17.80 -24.60
CA PRO A 201 -2.13 18.31 -25.09
C PRO A 201 -1.16 17.14 -25.21
N THR A 202 -0.62 16.92 -26.39
CA THR A 202 0.27 15.80 -26.71
C THR A 202 1.44 15.81 -25.74
N ARG A 203 1.42 14.90 -24.76
CA ARG A 203 2.54 14.73 -23.84
C ARG A 203 3.71 14.26 -24.69
N LYS A 204 4.76 15.07 -24.78
CA LYS A 204 6.00 14.75 -25.46
C LYS A 204 6.51 13.38 -25.02
N ARG A 205 6.62 12.41 -25.93
CA ARG A 205 7.09 11.06 -25.58
C ARG A 205 8.58 11.10 -25.26
N PRO A 206 9.04 10.43 -24.19
CA PRO A 206 10.47 10.33 -23.89
C PRO A 206 11.25 9.66 -25.02
N ILE A 207 12.52 10.05 -25.16
CA ILE A 207 13.47 9.40 -26.06
C ILE A 207 14.37 8.50 -25.20
N LEU A 208 14.44 7.23 -25.57
CA LEU A 208 15.41 6.28 -25.04
C LEU A 208 16.63 6.29 -25.96
N VAL A 209 17.80 6.50 -25.38
CA VAL A 209 19.11 6.43 -26.04
C VAL A 209 19.86 5.25 -25.43
N LYS A 210 20.25 4.28 -26.26
CA LYS A 210 21.10 3.15 -25.87
C LYS A 210 22.51 3.37 -26.40
N LEU A 211 23.43 3.65 -25.50
CA LEU A 211 24.84 3.92 -25.79
C LEU A 211 25.60 2.62 -26.02
N ALA A 212 26.65 2.66 -26.84
CA ALA A 212 27.53 1.54 -27.05
C ALA A 212 28.50 1.33 -25.90
N TYR A 213 29.00 2.41 -25.28
CA TYR A 213 30.07 2.34 -24.30
C TYR A 213 29.75 3.10 -23.02
N MET A 214 30.19 2.55 -21.88
CA MET A 214 30.04 3.19 -20.56
C MET A 214 30.83 4.51 -20.48
N LYS A 215 31.98 4.60 -21.12
CA LYS A 215 32.81 5.83 -21.17
C LYS A 215 32.02 7.02 -21.71
N ASP A 216 31.21 6.78 -22.74
CA ASP A 216 30.41 7.82 -23.39
C ASP A 216 29.24 8.26 -22.50
N LYS A 217 28.60 7.30 -21.83
CA LYS A 217 27.59 7.62 -20.79
C LYS A 217 28.18 8.49 -19.68
N GLN A 218 29.41 8.20 -19.22
CA GLN A 218 30.08 8.99 -18.18
C GLN A 218 30.37 10.41 -18.64
N LYS A 219 30.82 10.60 -19.90
CA LYS A 219 31.01 11.93 -20.50
C LYS A 219 29.71 12.74 -20.50
N ILE A 220 28.63 12.16 -21.05
CA ILE A 220 27.31 12.78 -21.09
C ILE A 220 26.81 13.14 -19.68
N MET A 221 26.94 12.24 -18.73
CA MET A 221 26.50 12.46 -17.35
C MET A 221 27.31 13.58 -16.65
N LYS A 222 28.58 13.75 -16.97
CA LYS A 222 29.42 14.83 -16.43
C LYS A 222 28.93 16.19 -16.92
N GLU A 223 28.59 16.30 -18.19
CA GLU A 223 28.18 17.56 -18.83
C GLU A 223 26.66 17.83 -18.71
N ARG A 224 25.91 17.01 -17.93
CA ARG A 224 24.44 17.16 -17.75
C ARG A 224 24.00 18.54 -17.27
N ARG A 225 24.88 19.31 -16.63
CA ARG A 225 24.58 20.66 -16.14
C ARG A 225 24.32 21.64 -17.30
N ASN A 226 24.86 21.37 -18.48
CA ASN A 226 24.62 22.17 -19.68
C ASN A 226 23.18 22.07 -20.21
N LEU A 227 22.37 21.12 -19.66
CA LEU A 227 20.93 21.01 -19.95
C LEU A 227 20.07 21.97 -19.10
N THR A 228 20.65 22.68 -18.14
CA THR A 228 19.91 23.66 -17.33
C THR A 228 19.33 24.72 -18.25
N ASP A 229 18.07 25.10 -18.02
CA ASP A 229 17.29 26.11 -18.78
C ASP A 229 16.97 25.76 -20.25
N THR A 230 17.34 24.56 -20.72
CA THR A 230 16.98 24.11 -22.10
C THR A 230 15.58 23.51 -22.21
N GLY A 231 14.93 23.20 -21.09
CA GLY A 231 13.67 22.44 -21.06
C GLY A 231 13.85 20.94 -21.31
N ILE A 232 15.10 20.47 -21.53
CA ILE A 232 15.45 19.06 -21.72
C ILE A 232 15.89 18.46 -20.38
N PHE A 233 15.28 17.33 -20.02
CA PHE A 233 15.66 16.59 -18.82
C PHE A 233 16.22 15.23 -19.19
N MET A 234 17.34 14.87 -18.57
CA MET A 234 18.03 13.61 -18.76
C MET A 234 17.99 12.77 -17.49
N ASN A 235 17.61 11.52 -17.61
CA ASN A 235 17.58 10.54 -16.54
C ASN A 235 18.22 9.22 -16.99
N GLU A 236 18.69 8.43 -16.04
CA GLU A 236 19.08 7.05 -16.29
C GLU A 236 17.82 6.16 -16.40
N ASP A 237 17.90 5.11 -17.23
CA ASP A 237 16.84 4.13 -17.36
C ASP A 237 16.95 3.10 -16.23
N TYR A 238 16.14 3.28 -15.20
CA TYR A 238 16.08 2.37 -14.06
C TYR A 238 14.95 1.34 -14.21
N PRO A 239 15.12 0.11 -13.65
CA PRO A 239 14.03 -0.84 -13.48
C PRO A 239 12.85 -0.24 -12.70
N VAL A 240 11.67 -0.81 -12.90
CA VAL A 240 10.43 -0.29 -12.30
C VAL A 240 10.52 -0.24 -10.77
N GLU A 241 11.15 -1.23 -10.13
CA GLU A 241 11.29 -1.29 -8.67
C GLU A 241 12.19 -0.13 -8.16
N VAL A 242 13.31 0.13 -8.82
CA VAL A 242 14.18 1.26 -8.53
C VAL A 242 13.45 2.58 -8.74
N GLN A 243 12.69 2.72 -9.84
CA GLN A 243 11.88 3.92 -10.07
C GLN A 243 10.82 4.14 -8.99
N LYS A 244 10.19 3.07 -8.48
CA LYS A 244 9.22 3.15 -7.36
C LYS A 244 9.90 3.65 -6.08
N ALA A 245 11.07 3.10 -5.74
CA ALA A 245 11.84 3.55 -4.59
C ALA A 245 12.26 5.03 -4.72
N ARG A 246 12.80 5.42 -5.89
CA ARG A 246 13.20 6.81 -6.16
C ARG A 246 12.05 7.81 -6.04
N ARG A 247 10.86 7.45 -6.50
CA ARG A 247 9.67 8.31 -6.35
C ARG A 247 9.34 8.61 -4.89
N LYS A 248 9.58 7.65 -3.99
CA LYS A 248 9.39 7.84 -2.55
C LYS A 248 10.53 8.66 -1.93
N LEU A 249 11.76 8.45 -2.38
CA LEU A 249 12.95 9.07 -1.80
C LEU A 249 13.23 10.50 -2.31
N ILE A 250 12.86 10.85 -3.54
CA ILE A 250 13.10 12.18 -4.12
C ILE A 250 12.51 13.33 -3.30
N PRO A 251 11.22 13.29 -2.88
CA PRO A 251 10.65 14.37 -2.05
C PRO A 251 11.34 14.46 -0.69
N ILE A 252 11.70 13.32 -0.10
CA ILE A 252 12.45 13.26 1.16
C ILE A 252 13.83 13.93 0.99
N ALA A 253 14.57 13.58 -0.06
CA ALA A 253 15.88 14.16 -0.34
C ALA A 253 15.80 15.68 -0.59
N LYS A 254 14.72 16.18 -1.19
CA LYS A 254 14.49 17.62 -1.37
C LYS A 254 14.29 18.30 -0.02
N GLU A 255 13.46 17.75 0.84
CA GLU A 255 13.19 18.31 2.17
C GLU A 255 14.45 18.32 3.04
N ILE A 256 15.20 17.22 3.04
CA ILE A 256 16.49 17.13 3.73
C ILE A 256 17.45 18.26 3.30
N ARG A 257 17.54 18.56 2.00
CA ARG A 257 18.37 19.64 1.49
C ARG A 257 17.92 21.03 1.93
N ARG A 258 16.59 21.26 2.09
CA ARG A 258 16.05 22.52 2.65
C ARG A 258 16.49 22.78 4.07
N HIS A 259 16.79 21.72 4.83
CA HIS A 259 17.29 21.81 6.19
C HIS A 259 18.82 21.80 6.30
N SER A 260 19.53 22.20 5.21
CA SER A 260 20.98 22.37 5.15
C SER A 260 21.79 21.07 5.23
N TYR A 261 21.19 19.92 4.94
CA TYR A 261 21.93 18.67 4.79
C TYR A 261 22.28 18.39 3.33
N LYS A 262 23.34 17.63 3.12
CA LYS A 262 23.67 17.04 1.82
C LYS A 262 22.92 15.71 1.68
N ALA A 263 22.12 15.57 0.63
CA ALA A 263 21.35 14.36 0.36
C ALA A 263 21.60 13.88 -1.07
N TYR A 264 22.01 12.64 -1.22
CA TYR A 264 22.36 12.02 -2.49
C TYR A 264 21.53 10.76 -2.71
N LEU A 265 20.99 10.61 -3.91
CA LEU A 265 20.31 9.39 -4.34
C LEU A 265 21.23 8.57 -5.23
N ASN A 266 21.54 7.36 -4.79
CA ASN A 266 22.25 6.36 -5.58
C ASN A 266 21.33 5.17 -5.82
N LYS A 267 20.97 4.93 -7.09
CA LYS A 267 19.97 3.94 -7.48
C LYS A 267 18.67 4.11 -6.64
N ASP A 268 18.37 3.18 -5.75
CA ASP A 268 17.20 3.13 -4.87
C ASP A 268 17.50 3.46 -3.40
N THR A 269 18.68 4.02 -3.13
CA THR A 269 19.12 4.40 -1.78
C THR A 269 19.36 5.89 -1.64
N LEU A 270 19.26 6.39 -0.40
CA LEU A 270 19.48 7.76 -0.01
C LEU A 270 20.64 7.84 0.98
N SER A 271 21.60 8.72 0.73
CA SER A 271 22.67 9.05 1.69
C SER A 271 22.50 10.48 2.17
N VAL A 272 22.65 10.72 3.49
CA VAL A 272 22.42 12.01 4.13
C VAL A 272 23.61 12.37 5.01
N HIS A 273 24.19 13.54 4.81
CA HIS A 273 25.35 14.01 5.56
C HIS A 273 25.24 15.49 5.91
N GLY A 274 25.72 15.84 7.07
CA GLY A 274 25.87 17.24 7.48
C GLY A 274 25.36 17.54 8.87
N ASN A 275 25.43 18.81 9.24
CA ASN A 275 24.93 19.34 10.49
C ASN A 275 23.91 20.43 10.15
N GLY A 276 22.64 20.08 10.18
CA GLY A 276 21.53 20.98 9.85
C GLY A 276 20.60 21.22 11.06
N LYS A 277 19.36 21.61 10.78
CA LYS A 277 18.36 22.00 11.80
C LYS A 277 18.16 20.94 12.92
N PHE A 278 18.31 19.65 12.62
CA PHE A 278 18.06 18.54 13.56
C PHE A 278 19.35 17.91 14.11
N GLY A 279 20.47 18.65 14.09
CA GLY A 279 21.76 18.17 14.55
C GLY A 279 22.55 17.40 13.49
N PRO A 280 23.68 16.76 13.86
CA PRO A 280 24.51 16.03 12.92
C PRO A 280 23.84 14.74 12.44
N ILE A 281 23.79 14.54 11.12
CA ILE A 281 23.32 13.30 10.49
C ILE A 281 24.41 12.77 9.57
N HIS A 282 24.72 11.47 9.72
CA HIS A 282 25.60 10.73 8.82
C HIS A 282 24.99 9.35 8.57
N LEU A 283 24.22 9.21 7.51
CA LEU A 283 23.50 7.99 7.15
C LEU A 283 23.80 7.66 5.69
N GLU A 284 24.22 6.44 5.42
CA GLU A 284 24.51 5.94 4.07
C GLU A 284 23.55 4.83 3.68
N SER A 285 23.27 4.76 2.38
CA SER A 285 22.52 3.66 1.75
C SER A 285 21.18 3.32 2.41
N LEU A 286 20.42 4.37 2.82
CA LEU A 286 19.08 4.19 3.36
C LEU A 286 18.12 3.75 2.25
N HIS A 287 17.53 2.57 2.40
CA HIS A 287 16.38 2.14 1.61
C HIS A 287 15.08 2.76 2.15
N VAL A 288 14.01 2.65 1.38
CA VAL A 288 12.68 3.15 1.78
C VAL A 288 12.21 2.58 3.14
N ASN A 289 12.66 1.39 3.50
CA ASN A 289 12.28 0.74 4.76
C ASN A 289 13.12 1.20 5.97
N ASP A 290 14.22 1.92 5.74
CA ASP A 290 15.17 2.37 6.78
C ASP A 290 14.97 3.85 7.17
N LEU A 291 13.90 4.48 6.69
CA LEU A 291 13.63 5.91 6.89
C LEU A 291 13.30 6.26 8.36
N ASP A 292 13.02 5.27 9.19
CA ASP A 292 12.85 5.43 10.64
C ASP A 292 14.15 5.88 11.36
N ARG A 293 15.30 5.73 10.71
CA ARG A 293 16.61 6.25 11.17
C ARG A 293 16.76 7.78 11.01
N LEU A 294 15.90 8.42 10.21
CA LEU A 294 15.85 9.87 10.07
C LEU A 294 14.95 10.50 11.16
N PRO A 295 15.13 11.78 11.52
CA PRO A 295 14.15 12.56 12.27
C PRO A 295 12.77 12.48 11.61
N ILE A 296 11.70 12.50 12.42
CA ILE A 296 10.33 12.27 11.92
C ILE A 296 9.92 13.33 10.88
N GLU A 297 10.42 14.54 11.03
CA GLU A 297 10.17 15.68 10.14
C GLU A 297 10.79 15.51 8.75
N LEU A 298 11.78 14.61 8.63
CA LEU A 298 12.52 14.37 7.39
C LEU A 298 12.16 13.04 6.70
N ARG A 299 11.25 12.23 7.28
CA ARG A 299 11.03 10.84 6.83
C ARG A 299 10.18 10.68 5.58
N ASP A 300 9.33 11.65 5.29
CA ASP A 300 8.23 11.44 4.33
C ASP A 300 8.11 12.54 3.26
N GLY A 301 8.97 13.54 3.31
CA GLY A 301 8.98 14.65 2.37
C GLY A 301 7.89 15.70 2.61
N SER A 302 7.13 15.61 3.72
CA SER A 302 6.26 16.68 4.20
C SER A 302 7.09 17.86 4.75
N ARG A 303 6.51 19.05 4.75
CA ARG A 303 7.16 20.27 5.25
C ARG A 303 6.55 20.66 6.59
N TRP A 304 7.37 20.63 7.65
CA TRP A 304 6.96 20.91 9.01
C TRP A 304 7.33 22.33 9.44
N PHE A 305 6.30 23.09 9.78
CA PHE A 305 6.38 24.41 10.38
C PHE A 305 5.93 24.35 11.85
N ASP A 306 6.03 25.45 12.55
CA ASP A 306 5.69 25.49 13.98
C ASP A 306 4.19 25.27 14.22
N ASP A 307 3.33 25.77 13.35
CA ASP A 307 1.86 25.74 13.44
C ASP A 307 1.19 24.83 12.40
N SER A 308 1.93 24.38 11.38
CA SER A 308 1.36 23.70 10.23
C SER A 308 2.28 22.62 9.65
N ILE A 309 1.68 21.64 8.96
CA ILE A 309 2.38 20.61 8.21
C ILE A 309 1.75 20.49 6.84
N TYR A 310 2.54 20.76 5.81
CA TYR A 310 2.14 20.58 4.42
C TYR A 310 2.60 19.22 3.93
N PHE A 311 1.69 18.44 3.38
CA PHE A 311 1.98 17.10 2.92
C PHE A 311 1.45 16.83 1.51
N PHE A 312 2.14 15.98 0.78
CA PHE A 312 1.71 15.47 -0.52
C PHE A 312 2.53 14.25 -0.93
N GLY A 313 1.92 13.36 -1.74
CA GLY A 313 2.62 12.22 -2.36
C GLY A 313 2.60 10.94 -1.53
N GLU A 314 2.94 9.83 -2.19
CA GLU A 314 2.78 8.47 -1.66
C GLU A 314 3.69 8.10 -0.48
N SER A 315 4.77 8.88 -0.25
CA SER A 315 5.67 8.66 0.90
C SER A 315 5.04 9.10 2.23
N CYS A 316 4.21 10.15 2.21
CA CYS A 316 3.63 10.71 3.42
C CYS A 316 2.52 9.81 4.02
N PRO A 317 2.53 9.56 5.35
CA PRO A 317 1.47 8.86 6.06
C PRO A 317 0.07 9.45 5.88
N ALA A 318 -0.01 10.77 5.75
CA ALA A 318 -1.26 11.52 5.54
C ALA A 318 -1.89 11.30 4.16
N SER A 319 -1.13 10.84 3.18
CA SER A 319 -1.60 10.69 1.81
C SER A 319 -2.64 9.57 1.65
N ASN A 320 -3.64 9.80 0.79
CA ASN A 320 -4.59 8.79 0.37
C ASN A 320 -3.94 7.66 -0.46
N PHE A 321 -2.77 7.95 -1.08
CA PHE A 321 -1.98 7.00 -1.87
C PHE A 321 -1.07 6.11 -1.02
N LYS A 322 -0.90 6.43 0.28
CA LYS A 322 -0.04 5.66 1.17
C LYS A 322 -0.50 4.21 1.22
N GLU A 323 0.35 3.30 0.75
CA GLU A 323 0.12 1.85 0.86
C GLU A 323 0.18 1.44 2.33
N CYS A 324 -0.92 0.90 2.82
CA CYS A 324 -1.06 0.27 4.14
C CYS A 324 -2.34 -0.57 4.13
N ASN A 325 -2.26 -1.79 4.61
CA ASN A 325 -3.45 -2.62 4.72
C ASN A 325 -4.22 -2.28 5.98
N PHE A 326 -5.53 -2.11 5.86
CA PHE A 326 -6.46 -1.93 6.97
C PHE A 326 -7.82 -2.53 6.62
N GLU A 327 -8.53 -2.98 7.63
CA GLU A 327 -9.88 -3.54 7.50
C GLU A 327 -10.93 -2.44 7.64
N TYR A 328 -11.90 -2.40 6.71
CA TYR A 328 -13.04 -1.49 6.73
C TYR A 328 -14.24 -2.15 6.04
N LYS A 329 -15.43 -2.15 6.66
CA LYS A 329 -16.66 -2.77 6.12
C LYS A 329 -16.42 -4.23 5.65
N ASP A 330 -15.79 -5.05 6.50
CA ASP A 330 -15.49 -6.47 6.25
C ASP A 330 -14.59 -6.74 5.03
N ALA A 331 -13.84 -5.73 4.56
CA ALA A 331 -12.90 -5.85 3.46
C ALA A 331 -11.53 -5.26 3.82
N ILE A 332 -10.45 -5.80 3.21
CA ILE A 332 -9.10 -5.27 3.38
C ILE A 332 -8.80 -4.28 2.25
N TYR A 333 -8.47 -3.06 2.62
CA TYR A 333 -8.11 -1.98 1.70
C TYR A 333 -6.62 -1.71 1.71
N PRO A 334 -5.95 -1.58 0.55
CA PRO A 334 -4.52 -1.29 0.45
C PRO A 334 -4.19 0.20 0.61
N ASN A 335 -5.16 1.09 0.44
CA ASN A 335 -5.02 2.55 0.53
C ASN A 335 -6.40 3.22 0.61
N ILE A 336 -6.42 4.49 1.00
CA ILE A 336 -7.68 5.27 1.10
C ILE A 336 -8.23 5.65 -0.28
N GLU A 337 -7.37 5.83 -1.29
CA GLU A 337 -7.82 6.15 -2.65
C GLU A 337 -8.84 5.13 -3.17
N LYS A 338 -8.65 3.84 -2.84
CA LYS A 338 -9.61 2.79 -3.18
C LYS A 338 -10.95 2.99 -2.50
N VAL A 339 -10.97 3.32 -1.21
CA VAL A 339 -12.22 3.62 -0.48
C VAL A 339 -12.94 4.80 -1.10
N ILE A 340 -12.21 5.89 -1.39
CA ILE A 340 -12.80 7.12 -1.97
C ILE A 340 -13.55 6.79 -3.26
N PHE A 341 -12.93 6.06 -4.19
CA PHE A 341 -13.55 5.81 -5.49
C PHE A 341 -14.57 4.68 -5.46
N GLU A 342 -14.47 3.72 -4.55
CA GLU A 342 -15.56 2.75 -4.33
C GLU A 342 -16.80 3.43 -3.75
N GLU A 343 -16.66 4.26 -2.72
CA GLU A 343 -17.76 5.02 -2.12
C GLU A 343 -18.35 6.04 -3.12
N CYS A 344 -17.52 6.66 -3.95
CA CYS A 344 -17.98 7.57 -4.99
C CYS A 344 -18.77 6.83 -6.07
N ALA A 345 -18.27 5.70 -6.58
CA ALA A 345 -18.96 4.91 -7.59
C ALA A 345 -20.29 4.33 -7.06
N ASP A 346 -20.32 3.92 -5.79
CA ASP A 346 -21.54 3.46 -5.12
C ASP A 346 -22.57 4.60 -5.00
N PHE A 347 -22.14 5.80 -4.57
CA PHE A 347 -23.02 6.96 -4.43
C PHE A 347 -23.67 7.38 -5.75
N PHE A 348 -22.97 7.26 -6.87
CA PHE A 348 -23.50 7.58 -8.20
C PHE A 348 -24.11 6.35 -8.94
N ASP A 349 -24.27 5.22 -8.25
CA ASP A 349 -24.80 3.93 -8.78
C ASP A 349 -24.08 3.43 -10.05
N ASP A 350 -22.77 3.69 -10.16
CA ASP A 350 -21.93 3.16 -11.24
C ASP A 350 -21.36 1.80 -10.87
N LYS A 351 -22.21 0.77 -10.91
CA LYS A 351 -21.88 -0.61 -10.54
C LYS A 351 -20.74 -1.21 -11.40
N ARG A 352 -20.61 -0.75 -12.66
CA ARG A 352 -19.54 -1.21 -13.54
C ARG A 352 -18.18 -0.72 -13.06
N THR A 353 -18.02 0.58 -12.87
CA THR A 353 -16.77 1.19 -12.38
C THR A 353 -16.43 0.69 -10.98
N LEU A 354 -17.44 0.55 -10.09
CA LEU A 354 -17.26 -0.04 -8.77
C LEU A 354 -16.67 -1.46 -8.82
N LYS A 355 -17.19 -2.34 -9.69
CA LYS A 355 -16.66 -3.69 -9.87
C LYS A 355 -15.22 -3.71 -10.37
N GLU A 356 -14.87 -2.80 -11.30
CA GLU A 356 -13.53 -2.70 -11.84
C GLU A 356 -12.53 -2.18 -10.78
N ILE A 357 -12.90 -1.14 -10.00
CA ILE A 357 -12.06 -0.58 -8.91
C ILE A 357 -11.80 -1.63 -7.81
N ARG A 358 -12.78 -2.46 -7.45
CA ARG A 358 -12.62 -3.53 -6.46
C ARG A 358 -11.49 -4.51 -6.81
N GLN A 359 -11.18 -4.69 -8.09
CA GLN A 359 -10.10 -5.56 -8.56
C GLN A 359 -8.73 -4.88 -8.62
N MET A 360 -8.68 -3.56 -8.40
CA MET A 360 -7.46 -2.76 -8.45
C MET A 360 -6.85 -2.56 -7.07
N SER A 361 -5.51 -2.42 -7.02
CA SER A 361 -4.77 -2.07 -5.80
C SER A 361 -3.88 -0.84 -5.96
N ASP A 362 -3.41 -0.53 -7.18
CA ASP A 362 -2.58 0.64 -7.47
C ASP A 362 -3.42 1.92 -7.38
N PRO A 363 -3.12 2.86 -6.47
CA PRO A 363 -3.91 4.08 -6.28
C PRO A 363 -3.93 4.99 -7.50
N ARG A 364 -2.90 4.95 -8.36
CA ARG A 364 -2.88 5.75 -9.60
C ARG A 364 -3.83 5.22 -10.65
N GLN A 365 -3.89 3.91 -10.79
CA GLN A 365 -4.85 3.26 -11.69
C GLN A 365 -6.29 3.48 -11.20
N ILE A 366 -6.50 3.38 -9.88
CA ILE A 366 -7.79 3.64 -9.23
C ILE A 366 -8.21 5.10 -9.48
N LYS A 367 -7.35 6.08 -9.24
CA LYS A 367 -7.63 7.51 -9.50
C LYS A 367 -7.93 7.77 -10.97
N TRP A 368 -7.17 7.17 -11.88
CA TRP A 368 -7.43 7.30 -13.30
C TRP A 368 -8.79 6.72 -13.69
N LYS A 369 -9.14 5.54 -13.16
CA LYS A 369 -10.44 4.90 -13.42
C LYS A 369 -11.59 5.69 -12.82
N GLY A 370 -11.42 6.18 -11.60
CA GLY A 370 -12.41 6.95 -10.85
C GLY A 370 -12.81 8.26 -11.52
N LYS A 371 -11.92 8.89 -12.31
CA LYS A 371 -12.26 10.06 -13.13
C LYS A 371 -13.35 9.80 -14.17
N GLY A 372 -13.61 8.53 -14.51
CA GLY A 372 -14.63 8.11 -15.45
C GLY A 372 -15.95 7.65 -14.83
N ILE A 373 -16.18 7.88 -13.53
CA ILE A 373 -17.44 7.48 -12.85
C ILE A 373 -18.62 8.16 -13.54
N LYS A 374 -19.58 7.35 -13.97
CA LYS A 374 -20.77 7.81 -14.67
C LYS A 374 -21.66 8.63 -13.73
N GLY A 375 -22.10 9.79 -14.20
CA GLY A 375 -22.99 10.67 -13.41
C GLY A 375 -22.27 11.44 -12.29
N TYR A 376 -20.93 11.40 -12.23
CA TYR A 376 -20.16 12.17 -11.25
C TYR A 376 -20.52 13.67 -11.31
N ASN A 377 -20.82 14.21 -10.15
CA ASN A 377 -21.09 15.63 -9.96
C ASN A 377 -20.45 16.08 -8.64
N VAL A 378 -19.51 17.01 -8.73
CA VAL A 378 -18.71 17.46 -7.58
C VAL A 378 -19.57 18.11 -6.49
N GLU A 379 -20.60 18.88 -6.86
CA GLU A 379 -21.46 19.59 -5.88
C GLU A 379 -22.35 18.61 -5.08
N ARG A 380 -22.71 17.48 -5.69
CA ARG A 380 -23.42 16.40 -5.00
C ARG A 380 -22.49 15.55 -4.15
N TRP A 381 -21.23 15.38 -4.58
CA TRP A 381 -20.25 14.54 -3.89
C TRP A 381 -19.63 15.24 -2.67
N LYS A 382 -19.33 16.54 -2.74
CA LYS A 382 -18.69 17.30 -1.66
C LYS A 382 -19.32 17.07 -0.27
N PRO A 383 -20.66 17.18 -0.07
CA PRO A 383 -21.27 16.96 1.25
C PRO A 383 -21.11 15.53 1.79
N GLU A 384 -20.92 14.57 0.91
CA GLU A 384 -20.82 13.16 1.27
C GLU A 384 -19.39 12.71 1.61
N ILE A 385 -18.37 13.45 1.16
CA ILE A 385 -16.95 13.05 1.31
C ILE A 385 -16.63 12.74 2.78
N LYS A 386 -16.83 13.72 3.67
CA LYS A 386 -16.45 13.54 5.09
C LYS A 386 -17.22 12.39 5.75
N LYS A 387 -18.52 12.28 5.49
CA LYS A 387 -19.36 11.21 6.07
C LYS A 387 -18.91 9.81 5.67
N ARG A 388 -18.50 9.64 4.41
CA ARG A 388 -18.17 8.33 3.84
C ARG A 388 -16.71 7.94 4.04
N ILE A 389 -15.78 8.92 4.05
CA ILE A 389 -14.35 8.66 4.05
C ILE A 389 -13.73 8.73 5.43
N LEU A 390 -14.21 9.62 6.32
CA LEU A 390 -13.68 9.76 7.67
C LEU A 390 -13.64 8.42 8.46
N PRO A 391 -14.68 7.56 8.45
CA PRO A 391 -14.61 6.28 9.17
C PRO A 391 -13.49 5.37 8.68
N ALA A 392 -13.21 5.35 7.38
CA ALA A 392 -12.11 4.55 6.81
C ALA A 392 -10.74 5.12 7.20
N LEU A 393 -10.59 6.44 7.25
CA LEU A 393 -9.37 7.09 7.76
C LEU A 393 -9.11 6.73 9.22
N VAL A 394 -10.14 6.71 10.07
CA VAL A 394 -10.02 6.25 11.47
C VAL A 394 -9.48 4.81 11.52
N GLN A 395 -10.02 3.90 10.70
CA GLN A 395 -9.54 2.52 10.63
C GLN A 395 -8.09 2.44 10.16
N LYS A 396 -7.72 3.19 9.10
CA LYS A 396 -6.35 3.26 8.58
C LYS A 396 -5.35 3.61 9.70
N PHE A 397 -5.62 4.65 10.47
CA PHE A 397 -4.69 5.14 11.49
C PHE A 397 -4.76 4.35 12.80
N SER A 398 -5.91 3.80 13.18
CA SER A 398 -6.03 2.96 14.39
C SER A 398 -5.32 1.62 14.25
N GLN A 399 -5.38 0.99 13.07
CA GLN A 399 -4.81 -0.33 12.80
C GLN A 399 -3.32 -0.30 12.44
N ASN A 400 -2.76 0.85 12.05
CA ASN A 400 -1.37 0.97 11.63
C ASN A 400 -0.55 1.81 12.62
N GLN A 401 0.22 1.15 13.50
CA GLN A 401 0.94 1.82 14.58
C GLN A 401 1.92 2.89 14.09
N THR A 402 2.62 2.67 12.97
CA THR A 402 3.55 3.66 12.40
C THR A 402 2.81 4.92 11.95
N LEU A 403 1.65 4.77 11.28
CA LEU A 403 0.82 5.90 10.85
C LEU A 403 0.21 6.62 12.05
N LYS A 404 -0.23 5.86 13.06
CA LYS A 404 -0.76 6.38 14.32
C LYS A 404 0.28 7.22 15.06
N ASN A 405 1.53 6.74 15.14
CA ASN A 405 2.63 7.46 15.77
C ASN A 405 2.97 8.76 15.03
N TRP A 406 2.96 8.73 13.69
CA TRP A 406 3.15 9.93 12.87
C TRP A 406 2.06 10.96 13.15
N LEU A 407 0.78 10.55 13.11
CA LEU A 407 -0.34 11.44 13.35
C LEU A 407 -0.30 12.04 14.79
N LYS A 408 0.13 11.26 15.78
CA LYS A 408 0.37 11.74 17.14
C LYS A 408 1.47 12.80 17.19
N ALA A 409 2.58 12.58 16.48
CA ALA A 409 3.71 13.51 16.44
C ALA A 409 3.37 14.86 15.79
N THR A 410 2.32 14.95 14.97
CA THR A 410 1.84 16.22 14.41
C THR A 410 1.33 17.21 15.47
N GLY A 411 1.04 16.75 16.69
CA GLY A 411 0.61 17.57 17.80
C GLY A 411 -0.67 18.36 17.49
N SER A 412 -0.64 19.66 17.75
CA SER A 412 -1.76 20.57 17.46
C SER A 412 -1.68 21.25 16.09
N ARG A 413 -0.64 20.95 15.29
CA ARG A 413 -0.41 21.62 13.99
C ARG A 413 -1.54 21.40 13.02
N THR A 414 -1.81 22.40 12.21
CA THR A 414 -2.75 22.31 11.09
C THR A 414 -2.18 21.38 10.00
N LEU A 415 -2.96 20.41 9.56
CA LEU A 415 -2.57 19.49 8.49
C LEU A 415 -3.13 20.00 7.16
N ILE A 416 -2.27 20.13 6.15
CA ILE A 416 -2.64 20.79 4.89
C ILE A 416 -2.15 19.95 3.71
N GLU A 417 -3.06 19.47 2.86
CA GLU A 417 -2.69 18.78 1.63
C GLU A 417 -2.30 19.75 0.53
N ALA A 418 -1.03 19.70 0.11
CA ALA A 418 -0.43 20.60 -0.88
C ALA A 418 -0.31 19.92 -2.26
N ALA A 419 -1.46 19.67 -2.89
CA ALA A 419 -1.57 18.88 -4.13
C ALA A 419 -1.47 19.69 -5.43
N GLY A 420 -1.32 21.04 -5.34
CA GLY A 420 -1.23 21.96 -6.46
C GLY A 420 -2.56 22.60 -6.86
N GLU A 421 -2.49 23.52 -7.81
CA GLU A 421 -3.58 24.44 -8.18
C GLU A 421 -4.88 23.75 -8.64
N ASN A 422 -4.77 22.56 -9.20
CA ASN A 422 -5.92 21.81 -9.73
C ASN A 422 -6.66 20.97 -8.68
N GLU A 423 -6.15 20.88 -7.44
CA GLU A 423 -6.73 20.04 -6.39
C GLU A 423 -7.23 20.91 -5.21
N LYS A 424 -8.36 21.57 -5.42
CA LYS A 424 -8.93 22.53 -4.46
C LYS A 424 -10.00 21.94 -3.52
N VAL A 425 -10.43 20.72 -3.73
CA VAL A 425 -11.39 20.05 -2.83
C VAL A 425 -10.66 19.29 -1.72
N TRP A 426 -9.76 18.40 -2.08
CA TRP A 426 -8.98 17.60 -1.14
C TRP A 426 -7.85 18.40 -0.53
N GLY A 427 -7.16 19.20 -1.34
CA GLY A 427 -6.01 20.01 -0.95
C GLY A 427 -6.28 21.51 -0.87
N CYS A 428 -5.22 22.26 -0.59
CA CYS A 428 -5.25 23.71 -0.42
C CYS A 428 -5.06 24.52 -1.72
N GLY A 429 -4.81 23.86 -2.86
CA GLY A 429 -4.58 24.54 -4.14
C GLY A 429 -3.16 25.09 -4.31
N VAL A 430 -2.23 24.78 -3.41
CA VAL A 430 -0.81 25.18 -3.49
C VAL A 430 0.06 23.95 -3.67
N HIS A 431 1.21 24.08 -4.32
CA HIS A 431 2.10 22.94 -4.55
C HIS A 431 3.12 22.79 -3.42
N LEU A 432 3.39 21.56 -2.96
CA LEU A 432 4.33 21.28 -1.87
C LEU A 432 5.77 21.83 -2.12
N ASN A 433 6.16 21.95 -3.38
CA ASN A 433 7.49 22.48 -3.75
C ASN A 433 7.57 24.01 -3.81
N ASP A 434 6.47 24.70 -3.58
CA ASP A 434 6.47 26.15 -3.49
C ASP A 434 7.33 26.60 -2.30
N ASP A 435 8.30 27.49 -2.54
CA ASP A 435 9.23 27.90 -1.49
C ASP A 435 8.53 28.77 -0.43
N GLU A 436 7.53 29.54 -0.83
CA GLU A 436 6.71 30.42 0.02
C GLU A 436 5.41 29.76 0.49
N ILE A 437 5.31 28.45 0.47
CA ILE A 437 4.07 27.70 0.75
C ILE A 437 3.34 28.11 2.04
N ASN A 438 4.09 28.56 3.07
CA ASN A 438 3.49 28.98 4.33
C ASN A 438 2.83 30.37 4.24
N GLU A 439 3.25 31.17 3.27
CA GLU A 439 2.79 32.54 3.02
C GLU A 439 1.72 32.62 1.91
N CYS A 440 1.61 31.56 1.08
CA CYS A 440 0.66 31.51 -0.02
C CYS A 440 -0.79 31.55 0.45
N ASP A 441 -1.64 32.25 -0.31
CA ASP A 441 -3.09 32.24 -0.13
C ASP A 441 -3.68 30.86 -0.48
N LYS A 442 -4.34 30.25 0.48
CA LYS A 442 -4.89 28.88 0.39
C LYS A 442 -6.31 28.94 -0.16
N GLN A 443 -6.46 28.70 -1.44
CA GLN A 443 -7.74 28.76 -2.15
C GLN A 443 -8.56 27.46 -2.12
N GLY A 444 -8.00 26.37 -1.61
CA GLY A 444 -8.66 25.06 -1.54
C GLY A 444 -9.32 24.78 -0.21
N LEU A 445 -10.25 23.80 -0.21
CA LEU A 445 -11.06 23.41 0.96
C LEU A 445 -10.28 22.56 1.99
N ASN A 446 -9.18 21.94 1.57
CA ASN A 446 -8.31 21.08 2.43
C ASN A 446 -9.07 19.96 3.17
N TYR A 447 -10.07 19.32 2.54
CA TYR A 447 -10.87 18.26 3.18
C TYR A 447 -10.02 17.11 3.75
N GLN A 448 -8.92 16.75 3.08
CA GLN A 448 -8.02 15.72 3.59
C GLN A 448 -7.37 16.13 4.91
N GLY A 449 -6.84 17.34 4.99
CA GLY A 449 -6.24 17.86 6.23
C GLY A 449 -7.26 17.98 7.36
N GLU A 450 -8.47 18.48 7.08
CA GLU A 450 -9.55 18.59 8.07
C GLU A 450 -9.96 17.20 8.62
N MET A 451 -10.15 16.20 7.74
CA MET A 451 -10.47 14.84 8.18
C MET A 451 -9.36 14.23 9.02
N LEU A 452 -8.09 14.45 8.67
CA LEU A 452 -6.95 13.94 9.44
C LEU A 452 -6.85 14.61 10.82
N MET A 453 -7.14 15.89 10.95
CA MET A 453 -7.22 16.57 12.25
C MET A 453 -8.36 16.01 13.09
N GLU A 454 -9.50 15.68 12.48
CA GLU A 454 -10.62 15.00 13.15
C GLU A 454 -10.23 13.58 13.59
N VAL A 455 -9.58 12.78 12.73
CA VAL A 455 -9.03 11.45 13.11
C VAL A 455 -8.07 11.58 14.30
N ARG A 456 -7.20 12.58 14.27
CA ARG A 456 -6.26 12.84 15.38
C ARG A 456 -7.02 13.12 16.69
N HIS A 457 -8.05 13.94 16.62
CA HIS A 457 -8.90 14.24 17.78
C HIS A 457 -9.59 12.97 18.31
N GLN A 458 -10.16 12.15 17.44
CA GLN A 458 -10.84 10.90 17.85
C GLN A 458 -9.87 9.87 18.47
N LEU A 459 -8.63 9.78 17.98
CA LEU A 459 -7.67 8.79 18.47
C LEU A 459 -6.89 9.23 19.71
N PHE A 460 -6.73 10.53 19.97
CA PHE A 460 -5.85 11.04 21.02
C PHE A 460 -6.51 12.07 21.94
N GLY A 461 -7.74 12.52 21.66
CA GLY A 461 -8.40 13.63 22.33
C GLY A 461 -7.85 14.99 21.88
N THR A 462 -8.39 16.07 22.47
CA THR A 462 -7.85 17.40 22.25
C THR A 462 -6.45 17.49 22.85
N PRO A 463 -5.41 17.91 22.12
CA PRO A 463 -4.11 18.17 22.71
C PRO A 463 -4.32 19.19 23.84
N ALA A 464 -3.89 18.84 25.07
CA ALA A 464 -3.83 19.82 26.15
C ALA A 464 -3.01 21.00 25.63
N ALA A 465 -3.57 22.21 25.67
CA ALA A 465 -2.82 23.41 25.38
C ALA A 465 -1.56 23.36 26.27
N VAL A 466 -0.39 23.37 25.63
CA VAL A 466 0.87 23.52 26.36
C VAL A 466 0.75 24.88 27.01
N GLN A 467 0.38 24.90 28.30
CA GLN A 467 0.60 26.06 29.13
C GLN A 467 2.13 26.20 29.19
N ILE A 468 2.64 27.15 28.43
CA ILE A 468 3.95 27.70 28.68
C ILE A 468 3.82 28.33 30.05
N THR A 469 4.14 27.58 31.10
CA THR A 469 4.43 28.14 32.39
C THR A 469 5.70 28.96 32.18
N GLU A 470 5.52 30.27 32.05
CA GLU A 470 6.59 31.20 32.32
C GLU A 470 7.09 30.88 33.72
N THR A 471 8.14 30.09 33.81
CA THR A 471 8.94 30.00 35.03
C THR A 471 9.60 31.35 35.17
N GLU A 472 9.04 32.16 36.06
CA GLU A 472 9.68 33.35 36.63
C GLU A 472 11.14 32.99 36.98
N ILE A 473 12.07 33.56 36.27
CA ILE A 473 13.47 33.58 36.63
C ILE A 473 13.57 34.53 37.80
N PRO A 474 14.01 34.08 39.02
CA PRO A 474 14.19 35.02 40.14
C PRO A 474 15.30 35.98 39.76
N LEU A 475 14.95 37.26 39.68
CA LEU A 475 15.89 38.35 39.70
C LEU A 475 16.53 38.39 41.11
N SER A 476 17.74 37.87 41.25
CA SER A 476 18.56 38.21 42.41
C SER A 476 20.02 38.25 42.04
N GLN A 477 20.55 39.44 42.35
CA GLN A 477 21.89 39.83 42.64
C GLN A 477 22.78 40.23 41.47
N GLY A 478 22.94 41.53 41.45
CA GLY A 478 23.90 42.27 40.66
C GLY A 478 25.34 41.88 40.96
N PHE A 479 26.12 41.98 39.91
CA PHE A 479 27.55 42.31 40.02
C PHE A 479 27.88 43.49 39.10
N SER A 480 28.45 44.50 39.72
CA SER A 480 28.83 45.77 39.13
C SER A 480 30.11 45.65 38.33
N THR A 481 30.13 46.40 37.27
CA THR A 481 31.23 47.15 36.68
C THR A 481 32.61 46.51 36.50
N SER A 482 33.09 46.45 35.26
CA SER A 482 34.16 47.34 34.82
C SER A 482 34.32 47.27 33.31
N ILE A 483 34.27 48.45 32.73
CA ILE A 483 34.64 48.78 31.36
C ILE A 483 36.18 48.61 31.31
N ASP A 484 36.66 47.85 30.30
CA ASP A 484 37.98 48.13 29.73
C ASP A 484 37.94 47.96 28.24
N THR A 485 38.19 49.08 27.62
CA THR A 485 38.45 49.31 26.22
C THR A 485 39.85 48.81 25.88
N ASP A 486 39.99 48.44 24.61
CA ASP A 486 41.23 48.25 23.78
C ASP A 486 41.63 46.77 23.53
N THR A 487 41.57 46.32 22.32
CA THR A 487 42.57 46.43 21.28
C THR A 487 42.18 45.62 20.02
N LYS A 488 42.35 46.28 18.93
CA LYS A 488 42.52 45.76 17.56
C LYS A 488 43.37 44.48 17.47
N PHE A 489 42.92 43.51 16.73
CA PHE A 489 43.53 43.04 15.43
C PHE A 489 42.57 42.08 14.77
#